data_34002793442c899853f4da8bba737834
#
_entry.id   34002793442c899853f4da8bba737834
#
_cell.length_a   1.000
_cell.length_b   1.000
_cell.length_c   1.000
_cell.angle_alpha   90.00
_cell.angle_beta   90.00
_cell.angle_gamma   90.00
#
_symmetry.space_group_name_H-M   'P 1'
#
loop_
_entity.id
_entity.type
_entity.pdbx_description
1 polymer ?
#
loop_
_entity_poly.entity_id
_entity_poly.type
_entity_poly.pdbx_seq_one_letter_code
_entity_poly.pdbx_strand_id
1 'polypeptide(L)'
;NVRAMERQLEILRAMGCNGIRMSHNPPAPELLDLCDKMGFIVMDEAFDMWKKKKSKKDYGQYFEEWHARDLEAMVKRDRNHPSIFVWSIGNEIREQFDSTGRTYAKELAGIVKKFDTTRPITSALTENEPDKNHIFQSGALDVLGFNYKHEAYSEFPKRFPNHSIIATETASALETRGQYDMPKAGIQLWPKDSKSPLLEGNTDWTAPAYDNVAAYWGTTHEESWKAVKNAPHVAGLYVWTGFDYLGEPHPYSYPARSSYFGIIDLAGFPKDVYYMYQSEWTQKPVLHLLPHWNWKAGQSVEVWAYYNQADEVELFVNNKSQGIRKKGKDELHVSWKVPFEEGSLKVISRKAGKEVLSKEVFTAGKAQKIRLIADRKAIAADGLDLSFVTVEITDEKGNIVPDANHLVQFSVEGKGNLVGVDNGYQASLESFKVPYRSAYHGKCLAILQSTKQAGKISLKASAEGLESSEIEIITK
;
A
#
# COMPACT_ATOMS: atom_id res chain seq x y z
N ASN A 1 -8.48 -16.36 3.10
CA ASN A 1 -9.04 -16.84 1.83
C ASN A 1 -8.02 -16.65 0.71
N VAL A 2 -7.73 -17.70 -0.05
CA VAL A 2 -6.68 -17.73 -1.08
C VAL A 2 -6.95 -16.69 -2.16
N ARG A 3 -8.18 -16.58 -2.67
CA ARG A 3 -8.52 -15.60 -3.71
C ARG A 3 -8.32 -14.15 -3.24
N ALA A 4 -8.57 -13.87 -1.97
CA ALA A 4 -8.33 -12.53 -1.43
C ALA A 4 -6.83 -12.18 -1.41
N MET A 5 -5.96 -13.12 -1.02
CA MET A 5 -4.50 -12.96 -1.09
C MET A 5 -4.02 -12.84 -2.54
N GLU A 6 -4.55 -13.66 -3.45
CA GLU A 6 -4.23 -13.57 -4.89
C GLU A 6 -4.58 -12.19 -5.45
N ARG A 7 -5.77 -11.62 -5.12
CA ARG A 7 -6.15 -10.26 -5.54
C ARG A 7 -5.17 -9.20 -5.04
N GLN A 8 -4.71 -9.30 -3.79
CA GLN A 8 -3.70 -8.37 -3.26
C GLN A 8 -2.42 -8.43 -4.08
N LEU A 9 -1.91 -9.63 -4.37
CA LEU A 9 -0.73 -9.82 -5.21
C LEU A 9 -0.94 -9.34 -6.66
N GLU A 10 -2.13 -9.56 -7.24
CA GLU A 10 -2.48 -9.03 -8.58
C GLU A 10 -2.38 -7.51 -8.63
N ILE A 11 -2.91 -6.80 -7.61
CA ILE A 11 -2.87 -5.33 -7.53
C ILE A 11 -1.42 -4.86 -7.38
N LEU A 12 -0.63 -5.46 -6.50
CA LEU A 12 0.79 -5.13 -6.31
C LEU A 12 1.61 -5.40 -7.57
N ARG A 13 1.37 -6.53 -8.26
CA ARG A 13 2.04 -6.85 -9.52
C ARG A 13 1.70 -5.86 -10.64
N ALA A 14 0.45 -5.42 -10.71
CA ALA A 14 0.02 -4.42 -11.69
C ALA A 14 0.70 -3.05 -11.45
N MET A 15 1.07 -2.74 -10.23
CA MET A 15 1.88 -1.58 -9.86
C MET A 15 3.36 -1.73 -10.28
N GLY A 16 3.83 -2.95 -10.52
CA GLY A 16 5.24 -3.25 -10.81
C GLY A 16 6.02 -3.79 -9.62
N CYS A 17 5.36 -4.05 -8.50
CA CYS A 17 5.98 -4.69 -7.34
C CYS A 17 6.43 -6.12 -7.69
N ASN A 18 7.64 -6.49 -7.30
CA ASN A 18 8.22 -7.81 -7.55
C ASN A 18 8.67 -8.52 -6.26
N GLY A 19 8.61 -7.87 -5.10
CA GLY A 19 9.07 -8.44 -3.84
C GLY A 19 8.10 -8.18 -2.69
N ILE A 20 7.96 -9.15 -1.79
CA ILE A 20 7.11 -9.08 -0.60
C ILE A 20 7.95 -9.39 0.63
N ARG A 21 7.85 -8.55 1.64
CA ARG A 21 8.36 -8.84 3.00
C ARG A 21 7.19 -9.28 3.87
N MET A 22 7.34 -10.44 4.49
CA MET A 22 6.32 -11.03 5.37
C MET A 22 6.45 -10.46 6.78
N SER A 23 6.07 -9.23 6.95
CA SER A 23 6.20 -8.49 8.21
C SER A 23 5.06 -8.83 9.18
N HIS A 24 5.33 -9.17 10.41
CA HIS A 24 6.64 -9.49 11.05
C HIS A 24 6.53 -10.85 11.70
N ASN A 25 6.06 -11.85 10.96
CA ASN A 25 5.86 -13.22 11.41
C ASN A 25 5.64 -14.16 10.23
N PRO A 26 5.75 -15.48 10.41
CA PRO A 26 5.58 -16.46 9.34
C PRO A 26 4.24 -16.30 8.60
N PRO A 27 4.24 -16.26 7.26
CA PRO A 27 3.04 -16.07 6.46
C PRO A 27 2.15 -17.32 6.41
N ALA A 28 0.93 -17.16 5.88
CA ALA A 28 0.12 -18.31 5.46
C ALA A 28 0.84 -19.06 4.33
N PRO A 29 0.92 -20.41 4.37
CA PRO A 29 1.57 -21.20 3.30
C PRO A 29 1.01 -20.91 1.92
N GLU A 30 -0.30 -20.69 1.81
CA GLU A 30 -0.97 -20.37 0.54
C GLU A 30 -0.51 -19.05 -0.06
N LEU A 31 -0.02 -18.11 0.75
CA LEU A 31 0.57 -16.87 0.24
C LEU A 31 1.92 -17.13 -0.42
N LEU A 32 2.72 -18.04 0.13
CA LEU A 32 3.98 -18.48 -0.49
C LEU A 32 3.74 -19.25 -1.80
N ASP A 33 2.76 -20.15 -1.83
CA ASP A 33 2.31 -20.85 -3.06
C ASP A 33 1.93 -19.84 -4.16
N LEU A 34 1.22 -18.78 -3.79
CA LEU A 34 0.86 -17.71 -4.72
C LEU A 34 2.08 -16.91 -5.18
N CYS A 35 3.00 -16.60 -4.28
CA CYS A 35 4.26 -15.92 -4.63
C CYS A 35 5.09 -16.75 -5.61
N ASP A 36 5.22 -18.06 -5.39
CA ASP A 36 5.88 -18.99 -6.31
C ASP A 36 5.22 -18.95 -7.70
N LYS A 37 3.91 -19.10 -7.75
CA LYS A 37 3.12 -19.10 -8.99
C LYS A 37 3.18 -17.79 -9.75
N MET A 38 3.17 -16.67 -9.03
CA MET A 38 3.09 -15.33 -9.61
C MET A 38 4.46 -14.68 -9.84
N GLY A 39 5.56 -15.30 -9.38
CA GLY A 39 6.92 -14.83 -9.59
C GLY A 39 7.34 -13.66 -8.70
N PHE A 40 6.82 -13.59 -7.47
CA PHE A 40 7.32 -12.68 -6.45
C PHE A 40 8.56 -13.26 -5.75
N ILE A 41 9.48 -12.41 -5.36
CA ILE A 41 10.54 -12.76 -4.42
C ILE A 41 10.11 -12.42 -2.99
N VAL A 42 10.45 -13.27 -2.03
CA VAL A 42 9.96 -13.18 -0.66
C VAL A 42 11.10 -13.03 0.33
N MET A 43 11.02 -12.03 1.19
CA MET A 43 11.73 -11.98 2.46
C MET A 43 10.83 -12.60 3.53
N ASP A 44 11.14 -13.81 3.96
CA ASP A 44 10.36 -14.52 4.95
C ASP A 44 10.88 -14.20 6.34
N GLU A 45 10.02 -13.58 7.18
CA GLU A 45 10.43 -12.98 8.46
C GLU A 45 9.78 -13.70 9.63
N ALA A 46 10.62 -14.03 10.62
CA ALA A 46 10.19 -14.86 11.76
C ALA A 46 9.59 -14.06 12.91
N PHE A 47 10.22 -12.94 13.30
CA PHE A 47 9.94 -12.28 14.56
C PHE A 47 9.89 -10.75 14.45
N ASP A 48 8.86 -10.14 15.06
CA ASP A 48 8.83 -8.68 15.28
C ASP A 48 9.70 -8.26 16.48
N MET A 49 9.93 -9.13 17.46
CA MET A 49 10.80 -8.89 18.59
C MET A 49 11.45 -10.20 19.05
N TRP A 50 12.55 -10.06 19.79
CA TRP A 50 13.13 -11.18 20.52
C TRP A 50 12.70 -11.12 22.00
N LYS A 51 13.61 -11.36 22.94
CA LYS A 51 13.32 -11.35 24.38
C LYS A 51 12.88 -9.99 24.90
N LYS A 52 13.49 -8.90 24.42
CA LYS A 52 13.14 -7.54 24.81
C LYS A 52 11.85 -7.09 24.14
N LYS A 53 10.82 -6.97 24.94
CA LYS A 53 9.47 -6.62 24.52
C LYS A 53 9.38 -5.23 23.90
N LYS A 54 8.59 -5.08 22.87
CA LYS A 54 8.10 -3.79 22.33
C LYS A 54 6.81 -3.36 23.02
N SER A 55 5.97 -4.33 23.40
CA SER A 55 4.71 -4.10 24.12
C SER A 55 4.51 -5.08 25.27
N LYS A 56 3.47 -4.84 26.11
CA LYS A 56 3.22 -5.66 27.33
C LYS A 56 2.88 -7.12 27.02
N LYS A 57 2.24 -7.39 25.88
CA LYS A 57 1.65 -8.70 25.53
C LYS A 57 2.19 -9.26 24.22
N ASP A 58 3.40 -8.88 23.82
CA ASP A 58 4.01 -9.36 22.60
C ASP A 58 4.71 -10.73 22.78
N TYR A 59 5.24 -11.26 21.69
CA TYR A 59 5.92 -12.54 21.63
C TYR A 59 7.16 -12.62 22.54
N GLY A 60 7.77 -11.50 22.92
CA GLY A 60 8.95 -11.48 23.81
C GLY A 60 8.76 -12.19 25.14
N GLN A 61 7.49 -12.36 25.60
CA GLN A 61 7.18 -13.14 26.80
C GLN A 61 7.38 -14.66 26.62
N TYR A 62 7.34 -15.14 25.38
CA TYR A 62 7.47 -16.55 25.01
C TYR A 62 8.81 -16.85 24.33
N PHE A 63 9.58 -15.83 23.97
CA PHE A 63 10.75 -15.96 23.12
C PHE A 63 11.76 -16.99 23.63
N GLU A 64 12.14 -16.97 24.93
CA GLU A 64 13.13 -17.90 25.47
C GLU A 64 12.72 -19.38 25.37
N GLU A 65 11.43 -19.67 25.48
CA GLU A 65 10.90 -21.03 25.41
C GLU A 65 10.66 -21.50 23.97
N TRP A 66 10.23 -20.59 23.07
CA TRP A 66 9.63 -20.97 21.79
C TRP A 66 10.43 -20.58 20.55
N HIS A 67 11.35 -19.60 20.63
CA HIS A 67 12.02 -19.06 19.42
C HIS A 67 12.71 -20.13 18.57
N ALA A 68 13.41 -21.07 19.20
CA ALA A 68 14.14 -22.10 18.48
C ALA A 68 13.19 -23.04 17.72
N ARG A 69 12.11 -23.46 18.39
CA ARG A 69 11.08 -24.35 17.83
C ARG A 69 10.30 -23.65 16.70
N ASP A 70 9.91 -22.40 16.92
CA ASP A 70 9.10 -21.65 15.96
C ASP A 70 9.90 -21.32 14.70
N LEU A 71 11.17 -20.89 14.86
CA LEU A 71 12.06 -20.63 13.74
C LEU A 71 12.37 -21.92 12.95
N GLU A 72 12.64 -23.03 13.64
CA GLU A 72 12.82 -24.34 12.99
C GLU A 72 11.57 -24.75 12.20
N ALA A 73 10.39 -24.58 12.80
CA ALA A 73 9.12 -24.91 12.15
C ALA A 73 8.91 -24.08 10.89
N MET A 74 9.15 -22.76 10.93
CA MET A 74 9.07 -21.86 9.78
C MET A 74 10.01 -22.32 8.67
N VAL A 75 11.31 -22.43 8.96
CA VAL A 75 12.30 -22.78 7.93
C VAL A 75 12.02 -24.16 7.31
N LYS A 76 11.67 -25.15 8.11
CA LYS A 76 11.32 -26.51 7.61
C LYS A 76 10.09 -26.50 6.72
N ARG A 77 9.06 -25.72 7.09
CA ARG A 77 7.83 -25.58 6.32
C ARG A 77 8.10 -24.91 4.99
N ASP A 78 8.88 -23.82 4.99
CA ASP A 78 8.89 -22.86 3.88
C ASP A 78 10.11 -22.99 2.96
N ARG A 79 11.20 -23.67 3.35
CA ARG A 79 12.46 -23.79 2.58
C ARG A 79 12.32 -24.33 1.15
N ASN A 80 11.22 -25.00 0.82
CA ASN A 80 10.99 -25.53 -0.51
C ASN A 80 10.28 -24.55 -1.45
N HIS A 81 9.90 -23.35 -0.97
CA HIS A 81 9.34 -22.29 -1.82
C HIS A 81 10.45 -21.58 -2.59
N PRO A 82 10.48 -21.63 -3.93
CA PRO A 82 11.49 -20.97 -4.75
C PRO A 82 11.37 -19.43 -4.69
N SER A 83 10.23 -18.88 -4.30
CA SER A 83 10.04 -17.45 -4.11
C SER A 83 10.87 -16.88 -2.97
N ILE A 84 11.16 -17.64 -1.91
CA ILE A 84 11.95 -17.15 -0.78
C ILE A 84 13.40 -16.97 -1.22
N PHE A 85 13.93 -15.75 -1.11
CA PHE A 85 15.30 -15.44 -1.43
C PHE A 85 16.18 -15.10 -0.22
N VAL A 86 15.56 -14.73 0.91
CA VAL A 86 16.24 -14.36 2.15
C VAL A 86 15.39 -14.67 3.37
N TRP A 87 16.01 -15.16 4.44
CA TRP A 87 15.41 -15.34 5.75
C TRP A 87 15.67 -14.12 6.61
N SER A 88 14.62 -13.53 7.18
CA SER A 88 14.75 -12.44 8.15
C SER A 88 14.50 -12.98 9.57
N ILE A 89 15.49 -12.81 10.44
CA ILE A 89 15.42 -13.32 11.82
C ILE A 89 14.86 -12.31 12.81
N GLY A 90 14.52 -11.09 12.37
CA GLY A 90 13.90 -10.13 13.27
C GLY A 90 13.70 -8.74 12.68
N ASN A 91 12.72 -8.03 13.24
CA ASN A 91 12.37 -6.66 12.92
C ASN A 91 12.67 -5.72 14.09
N GLU A 92 13.46 -4.66 13.87
CA GLU A 92 13.70 -3.58 14.85
C GLU A 92 14.04 -4.08 16.26
N ILE A 93 14.86 -5.11 16.31
CA ILE A 93 15.16 -5.87 17.52
C ILE A 93 15.90 -4.99 18.52
N ARG A 94 15.37 -4.87 19.75
CA ARG A 94 15.96 -4.02 20.79
C ARG A 94 17.31 -4.51 21.32
N GLU A 95 17.62 -5.78 21.16
CA GLU A 95 18.91 -6.37 21.49
C GLU A 95 20.04 -5.87 20.58
N GLN A 96 19.77 -5.19 19.48
CA GLN A 96 20.82 -4.51 18.69
C GLN A 96 21.60 -3.47 19.50
N PHE A 97 21.04 -2.98 20.63
CA PHE A 97 21.64 -1.97 21.49
C PHE A 97 22.43 -2.55 22.69
N ASP A 98 22.60 -3.86 22.79
CA ASP A 98 23.44 -4.50 23.83
C ASP A 98 23.99 -5.86 23.40
N SER A 99 24.89 -6.43 24.23
CA SER A 99 25.66 -7.63 23.91
C SER A 99 24.82 -8.90 23.70
N THR A 100 23.59 -8.97 24.23
CA THR A 100 22.70 -10.11 24.01
C THR A 100 22.31 -10.26 22.55
N GLY A 101 22.30 -9.15 21.79
CA GLY A 101 22.08 -9.17 20.35
C GLY A 101 23.06 -10.04 19.59
N ARG A 102 24.33 -10.09 20.02
CA ARG A 102 25.34 -10.95 19.39
C ARG A 102 25.04 -12.44 19.62
N THR A 103 24.58 -12.77 20.81
CA THR A 103 24.27 -14.16 21.18
C THR A 103 23.06 -14.67 20.42
N TYR A 104 21.94 -13.96 20.52
CA TYR A 104 20.71 -14.36 19.84
C TYR A 104 20.84 -14.34 18.32
N ALA A 105 21.52 -13.35 17.72
CA ALA A 105 21.71 -13.34 16.28
C ALA A 105 22.47 -14.57 15.77
N LYS A 106 23.55 -14.97 16.47
CA LYS A 106 24.29 -16.20 16.13
C LYS A 106 23.46 -17.45 16.32
N GLU A 107 22.70 -17.54 17.41
CA GLU A 107 21.82 -18.67 17.70
C GLU A 107 20.75 -18.83 16.61
N LEU A 108 20.00 -17.76 16.31
CA LEU A 108 18.93 -17.79 15.31
C LEU A 108 19.48 -18.09 13.91
N ALA A 109 20.60 -17.46 13.52
CA ALA A 109 21.28 -17.77 12.26
C ALA A 109 21.74 -19.22 12.20
N GLY A 110 22.25 -19.77 13.32
CA GLY A 110 22.64 -21.17 13.42
C GLY A 110 21.46 -22.13 13.24
N ILE A 111 20.27 -21.78 13.77
CA ILE A 111 19.03 -22.55 13.57
C ILE A 111 18.64 -22.54 12.09
N VAL A 112 18.61 -21.37 11.45
CA VAL A 112 18.30 -21.28 10.01
C VAL A 112 19.26 -22.12 9.18
N LYS A 113 20.60 -21.92 9.37
CA LYS A 113 21.65 -22.62 8.60
C LYS A 113 21.66 -24.13 8.81
N LYS A 114 21.14 -24.63 9.93
CA LYS A 114 20.96 -26.08 10.15
C LYS A 114 19.99 -26.72 9.16
N PHE A 115 18.99 -25.97 8.67
CA PHE A 115 17.92 -26.48 7.84
C PHE A 115 17.92 -25.93 6.41
N ASP A 116 18.54 -24.76 6.18
CA ASP A 116 18.77 -24.17 4.87
C ASP A 116 20.09 -23.40 4.82
N THR A 117 21.03 -23.91 4.07
CA THR A 117 22.35 -23.28 3.83
C THR A 117 22.39 -22.51 2.49
N THR A 118 21.31 -22.52 1.74
CA THR A 118 21.30 -22.00 0.36
C THR A 118 20.91 -20.53 0.27
N ARG A 119 20.16 -20.04 1.26
CA ARG A 119 19.67 -18.66 1.28
C ARG A 119 20.39 -17.81 2.32
N PRO A 120 20.58 -16.51 2.04
CA PRO A 120 21.16 -15.57 2.99
C PRO A 120 20.19 -15.26 4.14
N ILE A 121 20.78 -14.75 5.21
CA ILE A 121 20.09 -14.31 6.44
C ILE A 121 20.21 -12.81 6.56
N THR A 122 19.12 -12.15 6.95
CA THR A 122 19.04 -10.73 7.28
C THR A 122 18.29 -10.50 8.60
N SER A 123 18.30 -9.26 9.06
CA SER A 123 17.42 -8.69 10.07
C SER A 123 17.16 -7.24 9.71
N ALA A 124 15.96 -6.76 9.97
CA ALA A 124 15.60 -5.36 9.75
C ALA A 124 16.08 -4.51 10.92
N LEU A 125 17.15 -3.77 10.72
CA LEU A 125 17.89 -3.00 11.74
C LEU A 125 17.43 -1.54 11.77
N THR A 126 17.52 -0.91 12.95
CA THR A 126 17.31 0.54 13.12
C THR A 126 18.60 1.28 13.48
N GLU A 127 19.58 0.60 14.08
CA GLU A 127 20.88 1.19 14.37
C GLU A 127 21.82 1.02 13.17
N ASN A 128 22.28 2.12 12.61
CA ASN A 128 23.15 2.15 11.43
C ASN A 128 24.59 2.58 11.71
N GLU A 129 24.98 2.64 12.97
CA GLU A 129 26.37 2.80 13.38
C GLU A 129 26.97 1.42 13.71
N PRO A 130 28.00 0.95 12.98
CA PRO A 130 28.56 -0.40 13.15
C PRO A 130 29.01 -0.70 14.57
N ASP A 131 29.63 0.27 15.25
CA ASP A 131 30.16 0.12 16.60
C ASP A 131 29.07 0.08 17.68
N LYS A 132 27.85 0.46 17.35
CA LYS A 132 26.70 0.48 18.27
C LYS A 132 25.74 -0.69 18.05
N ASN A 133 25.77 -1.33 16.88
CA ASN A 133 24.85 -2.39 16.53
C ASN A 133 25.43 -3.78 16.85
N HIS A 134 25.01 -4.34 17.98
CA HIS A 134 25.49 -5.66 18.40
C HIS A 134 25.00 -6.83 17.55
N ILE A 135 23.87 -6.70 16.84
CA ILE A 135 23.43 -7.72 15.88
C ILE A 135 24.37 -7.72 14.68
N PHE A 136 24.69 -6.55 14.11
CA PHE A 136 25.71 -6.43 13.06
C PHE A 136 27.06 -7.02 13.51
N GLN A 137 27.53 -6.64 14.71
CA GLN A 137 28.81 -7.11 15.26
C GLN A 137 28.86 -8.62 15.52
N SER A 138 27.72 -9.31 15.50
CA SER A 138 27.69 -10.77 15.63
C SER A 138 28.33 -11.48 14.42
N GLY A 139 28.33 -10.83 13.25
CA GLY A 139 28.72 -11.44 11.98
C GLY A 139 27.77 -12.53 11.49
N ALA A 140 26.55 -12.57 12.02
CA ALA A 140 25.56 -13.60 11.69
C ALA A 140 24.70 -13.27 10.46
N LEU A 141 24.68 -12.01 10.02
CA LEU A 141 23.88 -11.56 8.88
C LEU A 141 24.70 -11.62 7.59
N ASP A 142 24.14 -12.24 6.56
CA ASP A 142 24.73 -12.29 5.21
C ASP A 142 24.38 -11.02 4.43
N VAL A 143 23.22 -10.41 4.71
CA VAL A 143 22.69 -9.18 4.10
C VAL A 143 22.23 -8.26 5.21
N LEU A 144 22.54 -6.96 5.10
CA LEU A 144 22.10 -5.97 6.07
C LEU A 144 20.78 -5.34 5.63
N GLY A 145 19.76 -5.50 6.45
CA GLY A 145 18.46 -4.83 6.30
C GLY A 145 18.41 -3.57 7.16
N PHE A 146 17.92 -2.45 6.63
CA PHE A 146 17.72 -1.23 7.41
C PHE A 146 16.34 -0.64 7.20
N ASN A 147 15.68 -0.28 8.31
CA ASN A 147 14.42 0.44 8.33
C ASN A 147 14.65 1.95 8.43
N TYR A 148 13.98 2.74 7.57
CA TYR A 148 13.93 4.21 7.63
C TYR A 148 15.29 4.91 7.71
N LYS A 149 16.25 4.52 6.86
CA LYS A 149 17.60 5.12 6.81
C LYS A 149 17.88 5.82 5.48
N HIS A 150 16.84 6.36 4.82
CA HIS A 150 16.93 7.02 3.52
C HIS A 150 17.99 8.13 3.48
N GLU A 151 18.16 8.89 4.55
CA GLU A 151 19.17 9.95 4.65
C GLU A 151 20.61 9.42 4.72
N ALA A 152 20.81 8.18 5.17
CA ALA A 152 22.13 7.58 5.41
C ALA A 152 22.63 6.67 4.28
N TYR A 153 21.81 6.36 3.29
CA TYR A 153 22.19 5.38 2.25
C TYR A 153 23.48 5.75 1.53
N SER A 154 23.75 7.02 1.26
CA SER A 154 24.99 7.47 0.62
C SER A 154 26.25 7.15 1.44
N GLU A 155 26.15 7.02 2.76
CA GLU A 155 27.25 6.73 3.67
C GLU A 155 27.49 5.24 3.89
N PHE A 156 26.53 4.38 3.53
CA PHE A 156 26.59 2.94 3.81
C PHE A 156 27.79 2.23 3.18
N PRO A 157 28.29 2.55 1.98
CA PRO A 157 29.51 1.93 1.46
C PRO A 157 30.74 2.15 2.32
N LYS A 158 30.81 3.28 3.05
CA LYS A 158 31.88 3.56 3.99
C LYS A 158 31.68 2.88 5.34
N ARG A 159 30.42 2.85 5.83
CA ARG A 159 30.07 2.27 7.15
C ARG A 159 30.09 0.75 7.13
N PHE A 160 29.66 0.16 6.01
CA PHE A 160 29.49 -1.29 5.85
C PHE A 160 30.20 -1.78 4.58
N PRO A 161 31.54 -1.63 4.49
CA PRO A 161 32.28 -2.08 3.32
C PRO A 161 32.10 -3.58 3.10
N ASN A 162 31.91 -3.98 1.85
CA ASN A 162 31.70 -5.38 1.43
C ASN A 162 30.39 -6.05 1.90
N HIS A 163 29.40 -5.29 2.34
CA HIS A 163 28.10 -5.84 2.69
C HIS A 163 27.03 -5.47 1.64
N SER A 164 26.20 -6.44 1.30
CA SER A 164 24.95 -6.20 0.57
C SER A 164 23.92 -5.57 1.47
N ILE A 165 23.18 -4.58 0.97
CA ILE A 165 22.23 -3.79 1.75
C ILE A 165 20.85 -3.80 1.09
N ILE A 166 19.81 -3.95 1.89
CA ILE A 166 18.40 -3.83 1.50
C ILE A 166 17.72 -2.81 2.41
N ALA A 167 16.92 -1.92 1.84
CA ALA A 167 16.02 -1.07 2.61
C ALA A 167 14.77 -1.90 2.99
N THR A 168 14.79 -2.46 4.18
CA THR A 168 13.79 -3.44 4.63
C THR A 168 12.45 -2.83 5.01
N GLU A 169 12.43 -1.52 5.31
CA GLU A 169 11.21 -0.78 5.57
C GLU A 169 11.43 0.70 5.25
N THR A 170 10.54 1.29 4.46
CA THR A 170 10.69 2.66 3.97
C THR A 170 9.34 3.38 3.93
N ALA A 171 9.37 4.67 3.68
CA ALA A 171 8.23 5.56 3.62
C ALA A 171 7.54 5.77 4.97
N SER A 172 6.47 5.12 5.32
CA SER A 172 5.49 5.47 6.36
C SER A 172 4.84 6.83 6.08
N ALA A 173 4.52 7.10 4.81
CA ALA A 173 3.70 8.22 4.41
C ALA A 173 2.25 8.02 4.90
N LEU A 174 1.55 9.12 5.10
CA LEU A 174 0.19 9.14 5.66
C LEU A 174 -0.76 9.67 4.60
N GLU A 175 -1.65 8.80 4.11
CA GLU A 175 -2.59 9.17 3.07
C GLU A 175 -3.98 8.58 3.29
N THR A 176 -5.00 9.34 2.95
CA THR A 176 -6.39 8.88 2.82
C THR A 176 -6.83 9.05 1.38
N ARG A 177 -7.28 7.97 0.75
CA ARG A 177 -7.72 7.98 -0.65
C ARG A 177 -8.79 9.04 -0.89
N GLY A 178 -8.55 9.95 -1.86
CA GLY A 178 -9.51 10.95 -2.31
C GLY A 178 -9.63 12.20 -1.42
N GLN A 179 -8.87 12.28 -0.33
CA GLN A 179 -8.85 13.46 0.54
C GLN A 179 -7.80 14.46 0.05
N TYR A 180 -8.22 15.51 -0.63
CA TYR A 180 -7.32 16.47 -1.24
C TYR A 180 -7.24 17.77 -0.47
N ASP A 181 -6.43 17.78 0.60
CA ASP A 181 -5.96 19.03 1.22
C ASP A 181 -4.77 19.54 0.41
N MET A 182 -4.80 20.80 0.01
CA MET A 182 -3.72 21.38 -0.80
C MET A 182 -2.36 21.21 -0.14
N PRO A 183 -1.35 20.70 -0.86
CA PRO A 183 -0.06 20.39 -0.26
C PRO A 183 0.63 21.64 0.26
N LYS A 184 1.25 21.53 1.44
CA LYS A 184 2.12 22.54 2.00
C LYS A 184 3.54 22.40 1.45
N ALA A 185 4.34 23.45 1.54
CA ALA A 185 5.75 23.39 1.15
C ALA A 185 6.53 22.42 2.04
N GLY A 186 7.30 21.53 1.43
CA GLY A 186 8.11 20.51 2.09
C GLY A 186 7.28 19.37 2.69
N ILE A 187 7.98 18.37 3.23
CA ILE A 187 7.36 17.23 3.87
C ILE A 187 6.84 17.64 5.25
N GLN A 188 5.61 17.25 5.54
CA GLN A 188 4.98 17.46 6.83
C GLN A 188 5.10 16.18 7.66
N LEU A 189 5.59 16.29 8.90
CA LEU A 189 5.64 15.16 9.83
C LEU A 189 4.47 15.25 10.82
N TRP A 190 3.67 14.18 10.89
CA TRP A 190 2.50 14.08 11.75
C TRP A 190 2.61 12.92 12.75
N PRO A 191 2.73 13.22 14.06
CA PRO A 191 3.15 14.51 14.64
C PRO A 191 4.60 14.84 14.25
N LYS A 192 5.08 16.03 14.61
CA LYS A 192 6.44 16.50 14.28
C LYS A 192 7.54 15.56 14.81
N ASP A 193 7.34 14.97 15.96
CA ASP A 193 8.23 14.02 16.61
C ASP A 193 7.45 13.12 17.60
N SER A 194 8.14 12.16 18.22
CA SER A 194 7.52 11.19 19.15
C SER A 194 6.95 11.78 20.44
N LYS A 195 7.26 13.04 20.77
CA LYS A 195 6.84 13.71 22.01
C LYS A 195 5.84 14.84 21.75
N SER A 196 5.73 15.29 20.51
CA SER A 196 4.83 16.36 20.11
C SER A 196 3.38 15.87 19.98
N PRO A 197 2.39 16.67 20.36
CA PRO A 197 1.01 16.37 20.03
C PRO A 197 0.76 16.51 18.52
N LEU A 198 -0.26 15.84 18.00
CA LEU A 198 -0.75 16.05 16.65
C LEU A 198 -1.56 17.35 16.61
N LEU A 199 -1.04 18.40 15.97
CA LEU A 199 -1.69 19.70 15.86
C LEU A 199 -2.31 19.95 14.48
N GLU A 200 -1.76 19.32 13.45
CA GLU A 200 -2.10 19.55 12.04
C GLU A 200 -3.09 18.52 11.47
N GLY A 201 -3.47 17.52 12.25
CA GLY A 201 -4.37 16.45 11.83
C GLY A 201 -5.78 16.95 11.49
N ASN A 202 -6.41 16.34 10.49
CA ASN A 202 -7.78 16.66 10.10
C ASN A 202 -8.78 16.19 11.18
N THR A 203 -9.82 16.99 11.39
CA THR A 203 -10.84 16.71 12.41
C THR A 203 -11.71 15.49 12.12
N ASP A 204 -11.72 15.04 10.87
CA ASP A 204 -12.40 13.85 10.39
C ASP A 204 -11.44 12.64 10.27
N TRP A 205 -10.29 12.66 10.95
CA TRP A 205 -9.32 11.57 10.99
C TRP A 205 -8.83 11.14 9.59
N THR A 206 -8.63 12.09 8.70
CA THR A 206 -8.06 11.87 7.36
C THR A 206 -6.66 12.46 7.25
N ALA A 207 -5.91 12.03 6.25
CA ALA A 207 -4.64 12.62 5.85
C ALA A 207 -4.71 13.01 4.36
N PRO A 208 -3.97 14.05 3.93
CA PRO A 208 -3.95 14.48 2.54
C PRO A 208 -3.60 13.33 1.58
N ALA A 209 -4.26 13.26 0.42
CA ALA A 209 -3.98 12.27 -0.61
C ALA A 209 -2.74 12.61 -1.47
N TYR A 210 -2.23 13.83 -1.35
CA TYR A 210 -0.91 14.16 -1.91
C TYR A 210 0.20 13.52 -1.09
N ASP A 211 1.25 13.02 -1.73
CA ASP A 211 2.44 12.45 -1.07
C ASP A 211 3.27 13.55 -0.38
N ASN A 212 2.73 14.14 0.68
CA ASN A 212 3.27 15.32 1.34
C ASN A 212 3.35 15.19 2.88
N VAL A 213 2.75 14.14 3.46
CA VAL A 213 2.70 13.91 4.91
C VAL A 213 3.26 12.55 5.24
N ALA A 214 4.04 12.45 6.32
CA ALA A 214 4.61 11.20 6.79
C ALA A 214 4.61 11.12 8.32
N ALA A 215 4.76 9.91 8.86
CA ALA A 215 5.06 9.70 10.27
C ALA A 215 6.46 10.26 10.60
N TYR A 216 6.68 10.69 11.83
CA TYR A 216 7.94 11.33 12.26
C TYR A 216 9.20 10.46 12.10
N TRP A 217 9.06 9.14 12.00
CA TRP A 217 10.18 8.22 11.77
C TRP A 217 10.42 7.89 10.28
N GLY A 218 9.49 8.30 9.41
CA GLY A 218 9.50 7.99 7.99
C GLY A 218 9.69 9.22 7.12
N THR A 219 9.30 9.07 5.87
CA THR A 219 9.27 10.13 4.85
C THR A 219 8.18 9.82 3.82
N THR A 220 8.03 10.65 2.81
CA THR A 220 7.09 10.43 1.71
C THR A 220 7.55 9.27 0.81
N HIS A 221 6.65 8.74 0.02
CA HIS A 221 6.95 7.67 -0.94
C HIS A 221 7.95 8.13 -2.01
N GLU A 222 7.79 9.35 -2.53
CA GLU A 222 8.71 9.92 -3.51
C GLU A 222 10.13 10.04 -2.96
N GLU A 223 10.30 10.58 -1.75
CA GLU A 223 11.63 10.72 -1.16
C GLU A 223 12.27 9.36 -0.84
N SER A 224 11.48 8.40 -0.35
CA SER A 224 11.96 7.03 -0.13
C SER A 224 12.47 6.40 -1.42
N TRP A 225 11.71 6.51 -2.51
CA TRP A 225 12.10 5.94 -3.80
C TRP A 225 13.31 6.66 -4.39
N LYS A 226 13.35 7.99 -4.35
CA LYS A 226 14.52 8.78 -4.80
C LYS A 226 15.79 8.38 -4.08
N ALA A 227 15.72 8.18 -2.75
CA ALA A 227 16.87 7.79 -1.95
C ALA A 227 17.45 6.44 -2.40
N VAL A 228 16.61 5.45 -2.65
CA VAL A 228 17.05 4.12 -3.12
C VAL A 228 17.48 4.18 -4.58
N LYS A 229 16.73 4.86 -5.46
CA LYS A 229 17.06 5.03 -6.89
C LYS A 229 18.43 5.65 -7.11
N ASN A 230 18.83 6.58 -6.23
CA ASN A 230 20.13 7.26 -6.26
C ASN A 230 21.24 6.53 -5.47
N ALA A 231 20.94 5.38 -4.86
CA ALA A 231 21.88 4.57 -4.07
C ALA A 231 22.08 3.16 -4.69
N PRO A 232 22.86 3.01 -5.78
CA PRO A 232 22.96 1.75 -6.53
C PRO A 232 23.53 0.57 -5.74
N HIS A 233 24.10 0.80 -4.57
CA HIS A 233 24.55 -0.21 -3.61
C HIS A 233 23.46 -0.74 -2.70
N VAL A 234 22.25 -0.12 -2.71
CA VAL A 234 21.05 -0.63 -2.04
C VAL A 234 20.29 -1.49 -3.03
N ALA A 235 20.16 -2.78 -2.77
CA ALA A 235 19.63 -3.76 -3.71
C ALA A 235 18.14 -3.57 -4.05
N GLY A 236 17.41 -2.87 -3.19
CA GLY A 236 15.98 -2.57 -3.36
C GLY A 236 15.36 -2.08 -2.07
N LEU A 237 14.04 -1.85 -2.12
CA LEU A 237 13.29 -1.40 -0.95
C LEU A 237 12.01 -2.21 -0.76
N TYR A 238 11.59 -2.30 0.50
CA TYR A 238 10.24 -2.68 0.89
C TYR A 238 9.53 -1.47 1.47
N VAL A 239 8.33 -1.21 0.99
CA VAL A 239 7.53 -0.04 1.39
C VAL A 239 6.63 -0.42 2.56
N TRP A 240 6.60 0.39 3.58
CA TRP A 240 5.59 0.34 4.64
C TRP A 240 4.44 1.30 4.32
N THR A 241 3.28 0.77 3.76
CA THR A 241 3.03 -0.63 3.40
C THR A 241 2.32 -0.73 2.05
N GLY A 242 2.16 -1.97 1.53
CA GLY A 242 1.38 -2.18 0.31
C GLY A 242 -0.10 -1.84 0.47
N PHE A 243 -0.72 -2.23 1.59
CA PHE A 243 -2.12 -1.98 1.91
C PHE A 243 -2.27 -1.34 3.28
N ASP A 244 -3.30 -0.52 3.46
CA ASP A 244 -3.77 -0.18 4.80
C ASP A 244 -4.18 -1.48 5.52
N TYR A 245 -4.02 -1.53 6.83
CA TYR A 245 -4.32 -2.68 7.66
C TYR A 245 -5.00 -2.26 8.96
N LEU A 246 -5.77 -3.16 9.56
CA LEU A 246 -6.38 -2.92 10.88
C LEU A 246 -5.31 -2.89 11.96
N GLY A 247 -5.41 -1.90 12.82
CA GLY A 247 -4.40 -1.57 13.83
C GLY A 247 -3.49 -0.42 13.38
N GLU A 248 -2.66 0.06 14.29
CA GLU A 248 -1.67 1.13 14.09
C GLU A 248 -2.23 2.37 13.33
N PRO A 249 -3.30 3.00 13.85
CA PRO A 249 -3.95 4.11 13.15
C PRO A 249 -3.19 5.44 13.28
N HIS A 250 -1.86 5.39 13.40
CA HIS A 250 -1.03 6.59 13.47
C HIS A 250 -1.35 7.54 12.30
N PRO A 251 -1.49 8.85 12.53
CA PRO A 251 -1.19 9.60 13.76
C PRO A 251 -2.37 9.73 14.72
N TYR A 252 -3.50 9.14 14.38
CA TYR A 252 -4.75 9.30 15.12
C TYR A 252 -4.94 8.20 16.18
N SER A 253 -5.82 8.50 17.13
CA SER A 253 -6.41 7.53 18.04
C SER A 253 -7.80 7.12 17.57
N TYR A 254 -8.48 6.26 18.33
CA TYR A 254 -9.88 5.92 18.09
C TYR A 254 -10.73 7.21 17.87
N PRO A 255 -11.61 7.27 16.86
CA PRO A 255 -12.21 6.16 16.10
C PRO A 255 -11.36 5.64 14.91
N ALA A 256 -10.25 6.23 14.56
CA ALA A 256 -9.36 5.64 13.56
C ALA A 256 -8.88 4.26 14.04
N ARG A 257 -8.98 3.25 13.19
CA ARG A 257 -8.65 1.86 13.51
C ARG A 257 -7.86 1.13 12.42
N SER A 258 -7.71 1.75 11.27
CA SER A 258 -6.87 1.29 10.17
C SER A 258 -5.65 2.20 10.03
N SER A 259 -4.54 1.65 9.54
CA SER A 259 -3.35 2.43 9.22
C SER A 259 -3.62 3.37 8.04
N TYR A 260 -2.70 4.34 7.85
CA TYR A 260 -2.70 5.33 6.76
C TYR A 260 -1.56 5.08 5.78
N PHE A 261 -0.68 4.12 6.09
CA PHE A 261 0.59 3.87 5.41
C PHE A 261 0.46 3.16 4.06
N GLY A 262 -0.69 2.53 3.80
CA GLY A 262 -0.89 1.73 2.59
C GLY A 262 -0.81 2.57 1.31
N ILE A 263 -0.13 2.05 0.29
CA ILE A 263 -0.21 2.54 -1.10
C ILE A 263 -1.63 2.31 -1.65
N ILE A 264 -2.31 1.33 -1.10
CA ILE A 264 -3.66 0.88 -1.43
C ILE A 264 -4.47 0.91 -0.14
N ASP A 265 -5.72 1.37 -0.18
CA ASP A 265 -6.59 1.41 0.99
C ASP A 265 -7.05 0.00 1.44
N LEU A 266 -7.69 -0.09 2.61
CA LEU A 266 -8.14 -1.36 3.19
C LEU A 266 -9.16 -2.10 2.29
N ALA A 267 -9.96 -1.38 1.50
CA ALA A 267 -10.90 -1.96 0.54
C ALA A 267 -10.21 -2.48 -0.74
N GLY A 268 -8.92 -2.17 -0.92
CA GLY A 268 -8.14 -2.53 -2.09
C GLY A 268 -8.26 -1.54 -3.23
N PHE A 269 -8.61 -0.30 -2.97
CA PHE A 269 -8.58 0.78 -3.96
C PHE A 269 -7.22 1.48 -3.91
N PRO A 270 -6.54 1.66 -5.07
CA PRO A 270 -5.30 2.41 -5.14
C PRO A 270 -5.45 3.85 -4.63
N LYS A 271 -4.48 4.32 -3.84
CA LYS A 271 -4.26 5.75 -3.58
C LYS A 271 -3.46 6.35 -4.73
N ASP A 272 -3.31 7.67 -4.78
CA ASP A 272 -2.66 8.30 -5.94
C ASP A 272 -1.19 7.91 -6.09
N VAL A 273 -0.49 7.70 -5.00
CA VAL A 273 0.92 7.26 -4.99
C VAL A 273 1.15 5.87 -5.61
N TYR A 274 0.14 5.03 -5.70
CA TYR A 274 0.20 3.79 -6.47
C TYR A 274 0.68 4.03 -7.90
N TYR A 275 0.19 5.10 -8.53
CA TYR A 275 0.54 5.43 -9.91
C TYR A 275 1.93 6.07 -10.02
N MET A 276 2.45 6.68 -8.97
CA MET A 276 3.86 7.06 -8.89
C MET A 276 4.75 5.81 -9.01
N TYR A 277 4.53 4.79 -8.15
CA TYR A 277 5.27 3.55 -8.23
C TYR A 277 5.07 2.83 -9.57
N GLN A 278 3.84 2.78 -10.08
CA GLN A 278 3.57 2.18 -11.38
C GLN A 278 4.34 2.86 -12.51
N SER A 279 4.46 4.19 -12.48
CA SER A 279 5.23 4.94 -13.48
C SER A 279 6.74 4.69 -13.39
N GLU A 280 7.25 4.37 -12.20
CA GLU A 280 8.68 4.11 -11.97
C GLU A 280 9.06 2.62 -12.15
N TRP A 281 8.14 1.71 -11.82
CA TRP A 281 8.44 0.26 -11.77
C TRP A 281 7.94 -0.53 -12.97
N THR A 282 7.20 0.09 -13.90
CA THR A 282 6.72 -0.61 -15.10
C THR A 282 7.18 0.07 -16.39
N GLN A 283 7.23 -0.72 -17.47
CA GLN A 283 7.47 -0.23 -18.83
C GLN A 283 6.16 0.09 -19.58
N LYS A 284 5.00 -0.17 -18.98
CA LYS A 284 3.72 0.21 -19.56
C LYS A 284 3.54 1.72 -19.47
N PRO A 285 2.99 2.37 -20.52
CA PRO A 285 2.67 3.78 -20.43
C PRO A 285 1.71 4.06 -19.27
N VAL A 286 2.05 5.02 -18.43
CA VAL A 286 1.27 5.49 -17.29
C VAL A 286 1.04 6.99 -17.44
N LEU A 287 -0.17 7.42 -17.17
CA LEU A 287 -0.53 8.83 -17.02
C LEU A 287 -1.66 8.91 -16.00
N HIS A 288 -1.36 9.40 -14.83
CA HIS A 288 -2.32 9.57 -13.73
C HIS A 288 -2.42 11.03 -13.35
N LEU A 289 -3.64 11.48 -13.15
CA LEU A 289 -4.00 12.86 -12.86
C LEU A 289 -4.70 12.93 -11.51
N LEU A 290 -4.26 13.80 -10.66
CA LEU A 290 -4.90 14.17 -9.39
C LEU A 290 -4.93 15.70 -9.22
N PRO A 291 -5.89 16.26 -8.45
CA PRO A 291 -7.02 15.63 -7.78
C PRO A 291 -8.24 15.44 -8.71
N HIS A 292 -9.40 15.09 -8.12
CA HIS A 292 -10.70 15.23 -8.79
C HIS A 292 -10.97 16.69 -9.21
N TRP A 293 -11.99 16.92 -10.08
CA TRP A 293 -12.28 18.25 -10.57
C TRP A 293 -13.66 18.78 -10.08
N ASN A 294 -13.88 18.74 -8.74
CA ASN A 294 -15.02 19.32 -8.05
C ASN A 294 -14.53 20.20 -6.89
N TRP A 295 -14.54 21.52 -7.11
CA TRP A 295 -14.04 22.51 -6.15
C TRP A 295 -14.96 23.72 -6.09
N LYS A 296 -14.65 24.71 -5.26
CA LYS A 296 -15.36 25.98 -5.25
C LYS A 296 -14.87 26.86 -6.39
N ALA A 297 -15.78 27.57 -7.05
CA ALA A 297 -15.43 28.48 -8.15
C ALA A 297 -14.29 29.42 -7.76
N GLY A 298 -13.26 29.49 -8.60
CA GLY A 298 -12.07 30.32 -8.39
C GLY A 298 -11.08 29.79 -7.34
N GLN A 299 -11.35 28.65 -6.70
CA GLN A 299 -10.38 28.05 -5.78
C GLN A 299 -9.12 27.66 -6.54
N SER A 300 -7.95 28.02 -5.98
CA SER A 300 -6.66 27.60 -6.53
C SER A 300 -6.40 26.14 -6.18
N VAL A 301 -6.20 25.30 -7.19
CA VAL A 301 -6.01 23.85 -7.07
C VAL A 301 -4.61 23.49 -7.52
N GLU A 302 -3.91 22.71 -6.71
CA GLU A 302 -2.63 22.11 -7.07
C GLU A 302 -2.94 20.81 -7.83
N VAL A 303 -2.54 20.71 -9.08
CA VAL A 303 -2.77 19.57 -9.98
C VAL A 303 -1.45 18.85 -10.19
N TRP A 304 -1.40 17.55 -9.91
CA TRP A 304 -0.22 16.72 -10.17
C TRP A 304 -0.50 15.69 -11.26
N ALA A 305 0.56 15.30 -11.97
CA ALA A 305 0.52 14.18 -12.90
C ALA A 305 1.73 13.26 -12.74
N TYR A 306 1.48 11.97 -12.47
CA TYR A 306 2.47 10.92 -12.55
C TYR A 306 2.47 10.33 -13.96
N TYR A 307 3.64 10.19 -14.58
CA TYR A 307 3.74 9.65 -15.93
C TYR A 307 5.09 8.97 -16.20
N ASN A 308 5.09 8.12 -17.21
CA ASN A 308 6.30 7.55 -17.79
C ASN A 308 6.18 7.42 -19.32
N GLN A 309 7.21 6.89 -19.98
CA GLN A 309 7.29 6.64 -21.42
C GLN A 309 6.96 7.87 -22.29
N ALA A 310 7.07 9.07 -21.71
CA ALA A 310 6.83 10.34 -22.37
C ALA A 310 7.87 11.38 -21.92
N ASP A 311 8.10 12.42 -22.73
CA ASP A 311 9.07 13.47 -22.47
C ASP A 311 8.44 14.65 -21.72
N GLU A 312 7.11 14.82 -21.86
CA GLU A 312 6.38 15.96 -21.36
C GLU A 312 4.91 15.66 -21.14
N VAL A 313 4.26 16.46 -20.30
CA VAL A 313 2.81 16.47 -20.11
C VAL A 313 2.28 17.90 -20.24
N GLU A 314 1.17 18.05 -20.93
CA GLU A 314 0.44 19.31 -21.06
C GLU A 314 -0.89 19.22 -20.33
N LEU A 315 -1.19 20.23 -19.50
CA LEU A 315 -2.47 20.34 -18.78
C LEU A 315 -3.43 21.26 -19.53
N PHE A 316 -4.70 20.89 -19.54
CA PHE A 316 -5.81 21.68 -20.09
C PHE A 316 -6.93 21.81 -19.07
N VAL A 317 -7.48 23.02 -18.94
CA VAL A 317 -8.74 23.30 -18.26
C VAL A 317 -9.72 23.76 -19.34
N ASN A 318 -10.83 23.06 -19.50
CA ASN A 318 -11.85 23.36 -20.53
C ASN A 318 -11.23 23.55 -21.94
N ASN A 319 -10.34 22.65 -22.37
CA ASN A 319 -9.57 22.68 -23.60
C ASN A 319 -8.58 23.86 -23.73
N LYS A 320 -8.39 24.68 -22.72
CA LYS A 320 -7.40 25.75 -22.70
C LYS A 320 -6.12 25.24 -22.02
N SER A 321 -5.01 25.29 -22.77
CA SER A 321 -3.70 24.86 -22.23
C SER A 321 -3.27 25.71 -21.03
N GLN A 322 -2.79 25.03 -20.01
CA GLN A 322 -2.17 25.59 -18.81
C GLN A 322 -0.63 25.46 -18.85
N GLY A 323 -0.11 25.05 -20.00
CA GLY A 323 1.30 24.89 -20.26
C GLY A 323 1.81 23.46 -20.13
N ILE A 324 2.98 23.26 -20.70
CA ILE A 324 3.72 21.99 -20.71
C ILE A 324 4.66 21.92 -19.51
N ARG A 325 4.78 20.73 -18.92
CA ARG A 325 5.75 20.42 -17.86
C ARG A 325 6.55 19.17 -18.24
N LYS A 326 7.82 19.15 -17.80
CA LYS A 326 8.75 18.01 -17.96
C LYS A 326 9.31 17.69 -16.58
N LYS A 327 9.42 16.41 -16.23
CA LYS A 327 10.12 16.00 -15.00
C LYS A 327 11.59 16.38 -15.09
N GLY A 328 12.11 17.04 -14.07
CA GLY A 328 13.54 17.17 -13.83
C GLY A 328 14.17 15.81 -13.49
N LYS A 329 15.50 15.81 -13.30
CA LYS A 329 16.27 14.57 -13.06
C LYS A 329 15.76 13.77 -11.87
N ASP A 330 15.37 14.44 -10.78
CA ASP A 330 14.97 13.83 -9.52
C ASP A 330 13.48 14.07 -9.20
N GLU A 331 12.70 14.52 -10.17
CA GLU A 331 11.25 14.69 -10.03
C GLU A 331 10.50 13.43 -10.46
N LEU A 332 9.48 13.05 -9.69
CA LEU A 332 8.64 11.88 -9.98
C LEU A 332 7.27 12.26 -10.50
N HIS A 333 6.82 13.50 -10.27
CA HIS A 333 5.61 14.09 -10.84
C HIS A 333 5.90 15.44 -11.49
N VAL A 334 4.92 15.97 -12.19
CA VAL A 334 4.86 17.39 -12.60
C VAL A 334 3.62 18.01 -12.02
N SER A 335 3.66 19.35 -11.76
CA SER A 335 2.56 20.03 -11.11
C SER A 335 2.20 21.37 -11.78
N TRP A 336 0.93 21.77 -11.60
CA TRP A 336 0.39 23.08 -12.00
C TRP A 336 -0.49 23.60 -10.86
N LYS A 337 -0.51 24.90 -10.70
CA LYS A 337 -1.44 25.60 -9.81
C LYS A 337 -2.42 26.39 -10.67
N VAL A 338 -3.67 25.98 -10.68
CA VAL A 338 -4.69 26.55 -11.57
C VAL A 338 -5.98 26.88 -10.82
N PRO A 339 -6.70 27.95 -11.20
CA PRO A 339 -8.03 28.21 -10.64
C PRO A 339 -9.02 27.14 -11.15
N PHE A 340 -9.91 26.70 -10.25
CA PHE A 340 -10.99 25.82 -10.65
C PHE A 340 -12.02 26.57 -11.51
N GLU A 341 -12.34 25.97 -12.64
CA GLU A 341 -13.45 26.31 -13.51
C GLU A 341 -14.25 25.02 -13.76
N GLU A 342 -15.56 25.07 -13.61
CA GLU A 342 -16.44 23.93 -13.91
C GLU A 342 -16.23 23.44 -15.35
N GLY A 343 -16.21 22.11 -15.55
CA GLY A 343 -16.01 21.48 -16.85
C GLY A 343 -15.02 20.34 -16.82
N SER A 344 -13.94 20.40 -17.60
CA SER A 344 -12.96 19.32 -17.69
C SER A 344 -11.54 19.74 -17.31
N LEU A 345 -10.84 18.80 -16.70
CA LEU A 345 -9.40 18.82 -16.45
C LEU A 345 -8.78 17.67 -17.23
N LYS A 346 -7.87 17.98 -18.17
CA LYS A 346 -7.26 16.99 -19.05
C LYS A 346 -5.75 17.11 -19.08
N VAL A 347 -5.06 15.99 -19.09
CA VAL A 347 -3.62 15.91 -19.35
C VAL A 347 -3.34 15.06 -20.58
N ILE A 348 -2.33 15.45 -21.34
CA ILE A 348 -1.82 14.71 -22.50
C ILE A 348 -0.31 14.53 -22.33
N SER A 349 0.15 13.30 -22.29
CA SER A 349 1.58 12.97 -22.31
C SER A 349 2.06 12.81 -23.74
N ARG A 350 3.26 13.32 -24.06
CA ARG A 350 3.85 13.22 -25.40
C ARG A 350 5.29 12.75 -25.36
N LYS A 351 5.67 11.99 -26.39
CA LYS A 351 7.05 11.61 -26.70
C LYS A 351 7.41 12.07 -28.10
N ALA A 352 8.48 12.85 -28.22
CA ALA A 352 8.90 13.45 -29.51
C ALA A 352 7.72 14.15 -30.23
N GLY A 353 6.90 14.89 -29.48
CA GLY A 353 5.73 15.62 -29.97
C GLY A 353 4.48 14.78 -30.30
N LYS A 354 4.55 13.44 -30.21
CA LYS A 354 3.41 12.55 -30.44
C LYS A 354 2.74 12.18 -29.12
N GLU A 355 1.40 12.17 -29.12
CA GLU A 355 0.62 11.73 -27.96
C GLU A 355 0.91 10.26 -27.64
N VAL A 356 1.14 9.99 -26.33
CA VAL A 356 1.30 8.66 -25.77
C VAL A 356 0.01 8.25 -25.07
N LEU A 357 -0.46 9.08 -24.14
CA LEU A 357 -1.71 8.87 -23.39
C LEU A 357 -2.43 10.21 -23.17
N SER A 358 -3.74 10.14 -23.01
CA SER A 358 -4.52 11.23 -22.45
C SER A 358 -5.40 10.75 -21.30
N LYS A 359 -5.61 11.60 -20.31
CA LYS A 359 -6.48 11.39 -19.17
C LYS A 359 -7.32 12.63 -18.95
N GLU A 360 -8.64 12.45 -18.81
CA GLU A 360 -9.57 13.54 -18.58
C GLU A 360 -10.49 13.21 -17.40
N VAL A 361 -10.74 14.19 -16.55
CA VAL A 361 -11.71 14.14 -15.46
C VAL A 361 -12.66 15.31 -15.61
N PHE A 362 -13.91 15.13 -15.20
CA PHE A 362 -14.94 16.12 -15.33
C PHE A 362 -15.47 16.55 -13.97
N THR A 363 -15.94 17.79 -13.88
CA THR A 363 -16.75 18.21 -12.74
C THR A 363 -18.02 17.36 -12.71
N ALA A 364 -18.14 16.54 -11.68
CA ALA A 364 -19.32 15.72 -11.48
C ALA A 364 -20.51 16.58 -11.00
N GLY A 365 -21.69 16.28 -11.53
CA GLY A 365 -22.95 16.84 -11.05
C GLY A 365 -23.41 16.15 -9.76
N LYS A 366 -24.73 16.28 -9.45
CA LYS A 366 -25.33 15.59 -8.31
C LYS A 366 -25.27 14.07 -8.48
N ALA A 367 -25.05 13.35 -7.38
CA ALA A 367 -25.15 11.90 -7.36
C ALA A 367 -26.54 11.43 -7.83
N GLN A 368 -26.60 10.50 -8.77
CA GLN A 368 -27.85 9.99 -9.35
C GLN A 368 -27.87 8.48 -9.49
N LYS A 369 -26.74 7.83 -9.75
CA LYS A 369 -26.68 6.41 -10.15
C LYS A 369 -25.66 5.64 -9.35
N ILE A 370 -25.92 4.35 -9.18
CA ILE A 370 -24.94 3.36 -8.71
C ILE A 370 -24.41 2.62 -9.93
N ARG A 371 -23.08 2.49 -10.03
CA ARG A 371 -22.40 1.65 -11.00
C ARG A 371 -21.70 0.50 -10.30
N LEU A 372 -21.92 -0.73 -10.76
CA LEU A 372 -21.29 -1.95 -10.22
C LEU A 372 -20.27 -2.49 -11.21
N ILE A 373 -19.06 -2.79 -10.70
CA ILE A 373 -17.94 -3.31 -11.51
C ILE A 373 -17.35 -4.51 -10.76
N ALA A 374 -17.55 -5.72 -11.30
CA ALA A 374 -16.94 -6.92 -10.74
C ALA A 374 -15.53 -7.11 -11.30
N ASP A 375 -14.59 -7.48 -10.44
CA ASP A 375 -13.24 -7.91 -10.87
C ASP A 375 -13.30 -9.18 -11.72
N ARG A 376 -14.21 -10.10 -11.39
CA ARG A 376 -14.48 -11.35 -12.12
C ARG A 376 -15.98 -11.59 -12.22
N LYS A 377 -16.47 -11.81 -13.46
CA LYS A 377 -17.87 -12.14 -13.75
C LYS A 377 -18.16 -13.64 -13.76
N ALA A 378 -17.14 -14.47 -13.60
CA ALA A 378 -17.25 -15.91 -13.47
C ALA A 378 -16.28 -16.41 -12.39
N ILE A 379 -16.78 -17.21 -11.44
CA ILE A 379 -16.02 -17.75 -10.32
C ILE A 379 -16.33 -19.24 -10.14
N ALA A 380 -15.46 -19.99 -9.46
CA ALA A 380 -15.67 -21.41 -9.21
C ALA A 380 -16.81 -21.64 -8.20
N ALA A 381 -17.62 -22.68 -8.43
CA ALA A 381 -18.68 -23.11 -7.51
C ALA A 381 -18.15 -24.07 -6.44
N ASP A 382 -17.08 -23.66 -5.74
CA ASP A 382 -16.38 -24.47 -4.73
C ASP A 382 -16.73 -24.11 -3.27
N GLY A 383 -17.52 -23.05 -3.09
CA GLY A 383 -17.84 -22.49 -1.77
C GLY A 383 -16.76 -21.59 -1.16
N LEU A 384 -15.67 -21.31 -1.89
CA LEU A 384 -14.53 -20.53 -1.42
C LEU A 384 -14.18 -19.35 -2.33
N ASP A 385 -14.44 -19.47 -3.63
CA ASP A 385 -14.04 -18.47 -4.60
C ASP A 385 -14.83 -17.16 -4.45
N LEU A 386 -14.17 -16.02 -4.73
CA LEU A 386 -14.69 -14.68 -4.49
C LEU A 386 -14.77 -13.86 -5.77
N SER A 387 -15.77 -12.97 -5.84
CA SER A 387 -15.80 -11.83 -6.74
C SER A 387 -15.87 -10.54 -5.92
N PHE A 388 -15.01 -9.58 -6.25
CA PHE A 388 -14.94 -8.26 -5.60
C PHE A 388 -15.65 -7.24 -6.48
N VAL A 389 -16.77 -6.71 -6.00
CA VAL A 389 -17.60 -5.77 -6.74
C VAL A 389 -17.35 -4.35 -6.22
N THR A 390 -16.70 -3.54 -7.03
CA THR A 390 -16.58 -2.10 -6.80
C THR A 390 -17.94 -1.45 -7.04
N VAL A 391 -18.35 -0.62 -6.10
CA VAL A 391 -19.54 0.23 -6.19
C VAL A 391 -19.08 1.65 -6.36
N GLU A 392 -19.59 2.33 -7.38
CA GLU A 392 -19.30 3.74 -7.65
C GLU A 392 -20.59 4.55 -7.67
N ILE A 393 -20.58 5.66 -6.94
CA ILE A 393 -21.66 6.64 -6.97
C ILE A 393 -21.34 7.65 -8.08
N THR A 394 -22.22 7.77 -9.07
CA THR A 394 -21.98 8.60 -10.24
C THR A 394 -23.10 9.61 -10.44
N ASP A 395 -22.79 10.67 -11.18
CA ASP A 395 -23.77 11.60 -11.72
C ASP A 395 -24.50 11.00 -12.94
N GLU A 396 -25.37 11.80 -13.56
CA GLU A 396 -26.12 11.40 -14.75
C GLU A 396 -25.20 10.99 -15.92
N LYS A 397 -24.05 11.64 -16.07
CA LYS A 397 -23.06 11.41 -17.13
C LYS A 397 -22.10 10.25 -16.85
N GLY A 398 -22.19 9.65 -15.64
CA GLY A 398 -21.32 8.56 -15.22
C GLY A 398 -20.00 9.00 -14.59
N ASN A 399 -19.81 10.28 -14.27
CA ASN A 399 -18.66 10.75 -13.51
C ASN A 399 -18.80 10.36 -12.04
N ILE A 400 -17.74 9.88 -11.42
CA ILE A 400 -17.73 9.59 -9.99
C ILE A 400 -17.90 10.90 -9.22
N VAL A 401 -18.84 10.93 -8.28
CA VAL A 401 -19.08 12.09 -7.42
C VAL A 401 -18.15 12.01 -6.21
N PRO A 402 -17.11 12.87 -6.10
CA PRO A 402 -16.01 12.68 -5.18
C PRO A 402 -16.34 12.94 -3.71
N ASP A 403 -17.46 13.58 -3.41
CA ASP A 403 -17.96 13.84 -2.06
C ASP A 403 -19.16 12.93 -1.68
N ALA A 404 -19.52 11.96 -2.55
CA ALA A 404 -20.63 11.08 -2.27
C ALA A 404 -20.27 10.05 -1.17
N ASN A 405 -21.14 10.03 -0.13
CA ASN A 405 -21.01 9.15 1.03
C ASN A 405 -22.33 8.40 1.33
N HIS A 406 -23.18 8.20 0.32
CA HIS A 406 -24.48 7.53 0.46
C HIS A 406 -24.32 6.15 1.08
N LEU A 407 -25.28 5.78 1.97
CA LEU A 407 -25.38 4.44 2.52
C LEU A 407 -25.96 3.50 1.47
N VAL A 408 -25.12 2.63 0.94
CA VAL A 408 -25.51 1.63 -0.05
C VAL A 408 -25.99 0.37 0.64
N GLN A 409 -27.20 -0.08 0.30
CA GLN A 409 -27.80 -1.33 0.74
C GLN A 409 -27.57 -2.42 -0.31
N PHE A 410 -27.26 -3.62 0.14
CA PHE A 410 -26.99 -4.77 -0.72
C PHE A 410 -28.01 -5.88 -0.49
N SER A 411 -28.52 -6.47 -1.58
CA SER A 411 -29.22 -7.75 -1.55
C SER A 411 -28.60 -8.73 -2.54
N VAL A 412 -28.48 -9.99 -2.11
CA VAL A 412 -27.87 -11.05 -2.92
C VAL A 412 -28.88 -12.18 -3.06
N GLU A 413 -29.06 -12.62 -4.31
CA GLU A 413 -29.89 -13.76 -4.66
C GLU A 413 -29.07 -14.82 -5.44
N GLY A 414 -29.51 -16.08 -5.41
CA GLY A 414 -28.92 -17.15 -6.21
C GLY A 414 -27.87 -17.97 -5.45
N LYS A 415 -26.77 -18.31 -6.13
CA LYS A 415 -25.77 -19.32 -5.68
C LYS A 415 -24.54 -18.69 -5.02
N GLY A 416 -24.74 -17.66 -4.20
CA GLY A 416 -23.67 -17.02 -3.45
C GLY A 416 -24.16 -16.18 -2.28
N ASN A 417 -23.22 -15.63 -1.53
CA ASN A 417 -23.46 -14.84 -0.33
C ASN A 417 -22.63 -13.56 -0.36
N LEU A 418 -23.15 -12.49 0.25
CA LEU A 418 -22.32 -11.32 0.60
C LEU A 418 -21.50 -11.68 1.84
N VAL A 419 -20.18 -11.69 1.72
CA VAL A 419 -19.28 -12.11 2.79
C VAL A 419 -18.46 -10.98 3.38
N GLY A 420 -18.49 -9.82 2.76
CA GLY A 420 -17.82 -8.64 3.29
C GLY A 420 -18.16 -7.37 2.54
N VAL A 421 -18.00 -6.24 3.22
CA VAL A 421 -18.13 -4.89 2.65
C VAL A 421 -17.06 -3.98 3.24
N ASP A 422 -16.58 -3.02 2.45
CA ASP A 422 -15.64 -2.01 2.91
C ASP A 422 -15.73 -0.72 2.07
N ASN A 423 -15.09 0.36 2.51
CA ASN A 423 -14.99 1.62 1.76
C ASN A 423 -13.60 2.27 1.84
N GLY A 424 -12.67 1.66 2.59
CA GLY A 424 -11.29 2.14 2.76
C GLY A 424 -11.12 3.34 3.70
N TYR A 425 -12.17 3.87 4.31
CA TYR A 425 -12.06 4.97 5.26
C TYR A 425 -11.52 4.47 6.61
N GLN A 426 -10.39 5.01 7.05
CA GLN A 426 -9.63 4.51 8.20
C GLN A 426 -10.37 4.64 9.54
N ALA A 427 -11.27 5.63 9.67
CA ALA A 427 -12.05 5.86 10.88
C ALA A 427 -13.50 5.31 10.82
N SER A 428 -13.82 4.52 9.78
CA SER A 428 -15.14 3.91 9.69
C SER A 428 -15.38 2.89 10.81
N LEU A 429 -16.50 3.04 11.53
CA LEU A 429 -16.93 2.10 12.58
C LEU A 429 -18.00 1.10 12.09
N GLU A 430 -18.42 1.18 10.82
CA GLU A 430 -19.34 0.21 10.24
C GLU A 430 -18.74 -1.19 10.23
N SER A 431 -19.57 -2.20 10.51
CA SER A 431 -19.14 -3.60 10.46
C SER A 431 -18.80 -4.02 9.03
N PHE A 432 -17.79 -4.87 8.88
CA PHE A 432 -17.46 -5.48 7.59
C PHE A 432 -18.42 -6.61 7.17
N LYS A 433 -19.33 -7.03 8.05
CA LYS A 433 -20.20 -8.21 7.90
C LYS A 433 -21.69 -7.87 7.85
N VAL A 434 -22.03 -6.68 7.40
CA VAL A 434 -23.42 -6.21 7.26
C VAL A 434 -23.82 -6.06 5.79
N PRO A 435 -25.11 -6.10 5.44
CA PRO A 435 -25.56 -5.97 4.07
C PRO A 435 -25.68 -4.50 3.61
N TYR A 436 -24.83 -3.63 4.13
CA TYR A 436 -24.77 -2.21 3.75
C TYR A 436 -23.38 -1.64 3.97
N ARG A 437 -23.05 -0.57 3.28
CA ARG A 437 -21.82 0.19 3.49
C ARG A 437 -21.98 1.61 2.96
N SER A 438 -21.60 2.61 3.75
CA SER A 438 -21.47 3.97 3.24
C SER A 438 -20.38 4.05 2.18
N ALA A 439 -20.65 4.70 1.07
CA ALA A 439 -19.59 5.06 0.13
C ALA A 439 -18.62 6.04 0.81
N TYR A 440 -17.38 6.03 0.37
CA TYR A 440 -16.35 6.98 0.79
C TYR A 440 -15.64 7.51 -0.45
N HIS A 441 -15.69 8.84 -0.63
CA HIS A 441 -15.26 9.49 -1.88
C HIS A 441 -15.82 8.78 -3.12
N GLY A 442 -17.14 8.58 -3.10
CA GLY A 442 -17.90 7.99 -4.20
C GLY A 442 -17.72 6.49 -4.40
N LYS A 443 -17.06 5.76 -3.49
CA LYS A 443 -16.78 4.32 -3.66
C LYS A 443 -17.03 3.49 -2.41
N CYS A 444 -17.48 2.26 -2.60
CA CYS A 444 -17.38 1.17 -1.62
C CYS A 444 -17.20 -0.18 -2.32
N LEU A 445 -16.99 -1.22 -1.55
CA LEU A 445 -16.73 -2.59 -2.01
C LEU A 445 -17.75 -3.55 -1.43
N ALA A 446 -18.25 -4.48 -2.27
CA ALA A 446 -18.98 -5.66 -1.85
C ALA A 446 -18.21 -6.92 -2.27
N ILE A 447 -18.12 -7.92 -1.39
CA ILE A 447 -17.40 -9.17 -1.64
C ILE A 447 -18.42 -10.30 -1.68
N LEU A 448 -18.52 -10.95 -2.82
CA LEU A 448 -19.39 -12.10 -3.06
C LEU A 448 -18.60 -13.40 -2.99
N GLN A 449 -19.15 -14.41 -2.32
CA GLN A 449 -18.58 -15.76 -2.26
C GLN A 449 -19.54 -16.74 -2.89
N SER A 450 -19.02 -17.66 -3.72
CA SER A 450 -19.79 -18.75 -4.30
C SER A 450 -20.29 -19.74 -3.23
N THR A 451 -21.37 -20.45 -3.55
CA THR A 451 -21.71 -21.71 -2.88
C THR A 451 -21.10 -22.90 -3.65
N LYS A 452 -21.31 -24.14 -3.15
CA LYS A 452 -20.91 -25.36 -3.87
C LYS A 452 -21.86 -25.74 -5.02
N GLN A 453 -22.73 -24.83 -5.45
CA GLN A 453 -23.69 -25.07 -6.52
C GLN A 453 -23.43 -24.09 -7.66
N ALA A 454 -23.28 -24.62 -8.86
CA ALA A 454 -23.20 -23.82 -10.07
C ALA A 454 -24.52 -23.08 -10.35
N GLY A 455 -24.42 -21.90 -10.98
CA GLY A 455 -25.56 -21.07 -11.32
C GLY A 455 -25.19 -19.59 -11.41
N LYS A 456 -26.08 -18.73 -10.92
CA LYS A 456 -25.89 -17.28 -10.93
C LYS A 456 -25.94 -16.73 -9.51
N ILE A 457 -25.19 -15.67 -9.27
CA ILE A 457 -25.31 -14.77 -8.13
C ILE A 457 -25.77 -13.43 -8.68
N SER A 458 -26.90 -12.91 -8.23
CA SER A 458 -27.32 -11.54 -8.51
C SER A 458 -27.02 -10.69 -7.30
N LEU A 459 -26.28 -9.59 -7.48
CA LEU A 459 -26.06 -8.55 -6.49
C LEU A 459 -26.82 -7.30 -6.92
N LYS A 460 -27.77 -6.85 -6.10
CA LYS A 460 -28.44 -5.56 -6.25
C LYS A 460 -27.90 -4.58 -5.21
N ALA A 461 -27.58 -3.37 -5.64
CA ALA A 461 -27.19 -2.25 -4.79
C ALA A 461 -28.18 -1.09 -4.95
N SER A 462 -28.60 -0.50 -3.82
CA SER A 462 -29.51 0.64 -3.79
C SER A 462 -29.10 1.63 -2.70
N ALA A 463 -29.40 2.91 -2.90
CA ALA A 463 -29.23 3.95 -1.91
C ALA A 463 -30.34 4.99 -2.07
N GLU A 464 -30.67 5.70 -1.00
CA GLU A 464 -31.72 6.74 -1.03
C GLU A 464 -31.36 7.82 -2.05
N GLY A 465 -32.32 8.17 -2.90
CA GLY A 465 -32.19 9.22 -3.92
C GLY A 465 -31.37 8.81 -5.16
N LEU A 466 -30.91 7.55 -5.25
CA LEU A 466 -30.12 7.07 -6.39
C LEU A 466 -30.85 5.97 -7.17
N GLU A 467 -30.60 5.92 -8.49
CA GLU A 467 -30.96 4.79 -9.32
C GLU A 467 -30.20 3.54 -8.90
N SER A 468 -30.93 2.48 -8.57
CA SER A 468 -30.32 1.19 -8.16
C SER A 468 -29.65 0.48 -9.34
N SER A 469 -28.68 -0.38 -9.03
CA SER A 469 -27.97 -1.17 -10.03
C SER A 469 -27.92 -2.64 -9.62
N GLU A 470 -27.81 -3.51 -10.62
CA GLU A 470 -27.72 -4.96 -10.44
C GLU A 470 -26.62 -5.53 -11.34
N ILE A 471 -25.91 -6.53 -10.84
CA ILE A 471 -24.88 -7.26 -11.60
C ILE A 471 -25.00 -8.77 -11.35
N GLU A 472 -24.80 -9.55 -12.40
CA GLU A 472 -24.77 -11.02 -12.34
C GLU A 472 -23.33 -11.53 -12.37
N ILE A 473 -23.03 -12.50 -11.50
CA ILE A 473 -21.80 -13.30 -11.47
C ILE A 473 -22.16 -14.76 -11.72
N ILE A 474 -21.47 -15.40 -12.63
CA ILE A 474 -21.68 -16.82 -12.95
C ILE A 474 -20.81 -17.68 -12.03
N THR A 475 -21.42 -18.72 -11.42
CA THR A 475 -20.67 -19.77 -10.70
C THR A 475 -20.68 -21.05 -11.53
N LYS A 476 -19.50 -21.65 -11.77
CA LYS A 476 -19.33 -22.82 -12.62
C LYS A 476 -18.30 -23.80 -12.07
#